data_6f29f235a1db60be9429dce98ab728c4
#
_entry.id   6f29f235a1db60be9429dce98ab728c4
#
_cell.length_a   1.000
_cell.length_b   1.000
_cell.length_c   1.000
_cell.angle_alpha   90.00
_cell.angle_beta   90.00
_cell.angle_gamma   90.00
#
_symmetry.space_group_name_H-M   'P 1'
#
loop_
_entity.id
_entity.type
_entity.pdbx_description
1 polymer ?
#
loop_
_entity_poly.entity_id
_entity_poly.type
_entity_poly.pdbx_seq_one_letter_code
_entity_poly.pdbx_strand_id
1 'polypeptide(L)'
;MPAPQPPIESRDRILAAATALFAEHGYDGTTTRQIAAASGLNMATVNYHVGGKADLYREVMRLAHEAERAVVEGALAAFLRDAGADPAGAVAAFTDRYLDFCLEQPHVPALWMRRWLADAAEFADLEDRYARPLIESVRDTIVEILPGNSADEAELAVYTVLWTTHGFCRSAIRDQVPRFRAHLRRLVLKQLGLPEPSGQPGQTEPSEQRAQPQQPDVPAGIA
;
A
#
# COMPACT_ATOMS: atom_id res chain seq x y z
N MET A 1 23.82 36.28 9.43
CA MET A 1 23.94 35.15 8.53
C MET A 1 23.61 33.88 9.32
N PRO A 2 22.66 33.05 8.90
CA PRO A 2 22.45 31.78 9.59
C PRO A 2 23.69 30.88 9.41
N ALA A 3 24.05 30.14 10.45
CA ALA A 3 25.18 29.21 10.43
C ALA A 3 24.97 28.16 9.32
N PRO A 4 26.04 27.67 8.65
CA PRO A 4 25.92 26.61 7.68
C PRO A 4 25.38 25.35 8.38
N GLN A 5 24.24 24.86 7.90
CA GLN A 5 23.66 23.60 8.38
C GLN A 5 24.61 22.43 8.05
N PRO A 6 24.73 21.43 8.93
CA PRO A 6 25.63 20.31 8.71
C PRO A 6 25.30 19.53 7.42
N PRO A 7 26.28 18.92 6.76
CA PRO A 7 26.09 18.24 5.46
C PRO A 7 25.00 17.16 5.44
N ILE A 8 24.71 16.50 6.57
CA ILE A 8 23.68 15.47 6.71
C ILE A 8 22.29 16.09 6.51
N GLU A 9 22.00 17.23 7.13
CA GLU A 9 20.70 17.92 6.95
C GLU A 9 20.45 18.35 5.51
N SER A 10 21.47 18.75 4.76
CA SER A 10 21.32 19.17 3.37
C SER A 10 20.94 17.98 2.46
N ARG A 11 21.56 16.83 2.66
CA ARG A 11 21.26 15.61 1.90
C ARG A 11 19.84 15.13 2.19
N ASP A 12 19.43 15.10 3.45
CA ASP A 12 18.09 14.66 3.84
C ASP A 12 16.99 15.58 3.29
N ARG A 13 17.23 16.89 3.27
CA ARG A 13 16.32 17.85 2.65
C ARG A 13 16.18 17.61 1.15
N ILE A 14 17.28 17.31 0.45
CA ILE A 14 17.25 17.00 -0.99
C ILE A 14 16.46 15.70 -1.21
N LEU A 15 16.72 14.66 -0.44
CA LEU A 15 16.02 13.38 -0.55
C LEU A 15 14.52 13.51 -0.27
N ALA A 16 14.12 14.23 0.78
CA ALA A 16 12.73 14.49 1.08
C ALA A 16 12.02 15.26 -0.05
N ALA A 17 12.63 16.33 -0.57
CA ALA A 17 12.10 17.08 -1.70
C ALA A 17 11.98 16.23 -2.98
N ALA A 18 13.00 15.44 -3.28
CA ALA A 18 13.00 14.54 -4.44
C ALA A 18 11.94 13.46 -4.32
N THR A 19 11.81 12.83 -3.15
CA THR A 19 10.79 11.82 -2.87
C THR A 19 9.39 12.38 -3.12
N ALA A 20 9.07 13.55 -2.60
CA ALA A 20 7.77 14.19 -2.81
C ALA A 20 7.51 14.49 -4.28
N LEU A 21 8.49 15.09 -4.99
CA LEU A 21 8.35 15.47 -6.40
C LEU A 21 8.26 14.24 -7.33
N PHE A 22 9.07 13.22 -7.11
CA PHE A 22 8.99 11.99 -7.90
C PHE A 22 7.70 11.22 -7.64
N ALA A 23 7.21 11.18 -6.40
CA ALA A 23 5.93 10.57 -6.08
C ALA A 23 4.75 11.31 -6.72
N GLU A 24 4.82 12.65 -6.84
CA GLU A 24 3.74 13.46 -7.40
C GLU A 24 3.80 13.60 -8.92
N HIS A 25 4.98 13.83 -9.49
CA HIS A 25 5.14 14.18 -10.91
C HIS A 25 5.83 13.10 -11.74
N GLY A 26 6.37 12.05 -11.11
CA GLY A 26 7.19 11.03 -11.74
C GLY A 26 8.62 11.50 -12.01
N TYR A 27 9.44 10.56 -12.50
CA TYR A 27 10.82 10.87 -12.89
C TYR A 27 10.86 11.86 -14.03
N ASP A 28 10.15 11.59 -15.14
CA ASP A 28 10.19 12.42 -16.33
C ASP A 28 9.63 13.82 -16.09
N GLY A 29 8.58 13.95 -15.27
CA GLY A 29 7.95 15.22 -14.91
C GLY A 29 8.72 16.06 -13.87
N THR A 30 9.81 15.54 -13.29
CA THR A 30 10.58 16.23 -12.25
C THR A 30 11.92 16.72 -12.80
N THR A 31 12.30 17.93 -12.43
CA THR A 31 13.60 18.54 -12.79
C THR A 31 14.46 18.79 -11.55
N THR A 32 15.78 18.74 -11.71
CA THR A 32 16.73 19.07 -10.63
C THR A 32 16.56 20.50 -10.12
N ARG A 33 16.08 21.42 -10.96
CA ARG A 33 15.76 22.80 -10.55
C ARG A 33 14.59 22.84 -9.58
N GLN A 34 13.54 22.05 -9.81
CA GLN A 34 12.41 21.93 -8.88
C GLN A 34 12.86 21.34 -7.55
N ILE A 35 13.72 20.32 -7.59
CA ILE A 35 14.27 19.69 -6.37
C ILE A 35 15.12 20.70 -5.59
N ALA A 36 15.98 21.47 -6.25
CA ALA A 36 16.78 22.51 -5.60
C ALA A 36 15.89 23.58 -4.95
N ALA A 37 14.86 24.04 -5.66
CA ALA A 37 13.90 25.00 -5.14
C ALA A 37 13.13 24.46 -3.93
N ALA A 38 12.60 23.22 -4.01
CA ALA A 38 11.84 22.56 -2.94
C ALA A 38 12.70 22.25 -1.70
N SER A 39 13.98 21.89 -1.90
CA SER A 39 14.92 21.66 -0.78
C SER A 39 15.46 22.96 -0.17
N GLY A 40 15.22 24.14 -0.80
CA GLY A 40 15.78 25.43 -0.38
C GLY A 40 17.30 25.52 -0.54
N LEU A 41 17.86 24.78 -1.50
CA LEU A 41 19.29 24.72 -1.81
C LEU A 41 19.57 25.17 -3.25
N ASN A 42 20.80 25.57 -3.52
CA ASN A 42 21.20 25.89 -4.89
C ASN A 42 21.57 24.61 -5.67
N MET A 43 21.55 24.68 -7.00
CA MET A 43 21.86 23.57 -7.92
C MET A 43 23.25 22.96 -7.68
N ALA A 44 24.25 23.80 -7.37
CA ALA A 44 25.61 23.31 -7.13
C ALA A 44 25.66 22.42 -5.87
N THR A 45 24.97 22.81 -4.82
CA THR A 45 24.84 22.05 -3.58
C THR A 45 24.10 20.72 -3.83
N VAL A 46 22.99 20.74 -4.59
CA VAL A 46 22.26 19.50 -4.94
C VAL A 46 23.17 18.55 -5.71
N ASN A 47 23.80 19.00 -6.78
CA ASN A 47 24.70 18.16 -7.58
C ASN A 47 25.88 17.59 -6.77
N TYR A 48 26.42 18.38 -5.84
CA TYR A 48 27.50 17.95 -4.96
C TYR A 48 27.09 16.77 -4.06
N HIS A 49 25.88 16.83 -3.47
CA HIS A 49 25.42 15.83 -2.50
C HIS A 49 24.87 14.55 -3.11
N VAL A 50 24.26 14.63 -4.31
CA VAL A 50 23.48 13.52 -4.85
C VAL A 50 23.78 13.16 -6.30
N GLY A 51 24.74 13.83 -6.92
CA GLY A 51 25.06 13.59 -8.33
C GLY A 51 23.96 14.12 -9.27
N GLY A 52 23.56 13.31 -10.24
CA GLY A 52 22.51 13.64 -11.20
C GLY A 52 21.11 13.25 -10.73
N LYS A 53 20.08 13.67 -11.53
CA LYS A 53 18.68 13.30 -11.31
C LYS A 53 18.49 11.78 -11.28
N ALA A 54 19.22 11.06 -12.13
CA ALA A 54 19.17 9.60 -12.22
C ALA A 54 19.66 8.91 -10.91
N ASP A 55 20.80 9.39 -10.38
CA ASP A 55 21.35 8.84 -9.14
C ASP A 55 20.43 9.14 -7.96
N LEU A 56 19.87 10.33 -7.92
CA LEU A 56 18.91 10.73 -6.90
C LEU A 56 17.63 9.90 -6.97
N TYR A 57 17.13 9.60 -8.18
CA TYR A 57 15.96 8.72 -8.36
C TYR A 57 16.23 7.30 -7.87
N ARG A 58 17.38 6.71 -8.23
CA ARG A 58 17.78 5.39 -7.72
C ARG A 58 17.86 5.36 -6.20
N GLU A 59 18.41 6.42 -5.60
CA GLU A 59 18.51 6.51 -4.13
C GLU A 59 17.13 6.63 -3.47
N VAL A 60 16.21 7.43 -4.03
CA VAL A 60 14.83 7.53 -3.53
C VAL A 60 14.12 6.18 -3.63
N MET A 61 14.24 5.47 -4.75
CA MET A 61 13.64 4.14 -4.94
C MET A 61 14.25 3.10 -3.99
N ARG A 62 15.57 3.16 -3.76
CA ARG A 62 16.24 2.30 -2.79
C ARG A 62 15.71 2.50 -1.37
N LEU A 63 15.57 3.75 -0.94
CA LEU A 63 15.04 4.09 0.39
C LEU A 63 13.56 3.68 0.54
N ALA A 64 12.76 3.89 -0.50
CA ALA A 64 11.36 3.44 -0.52
C ALA A 64 11.27 1.91 -0.39
N HIS A 65 12.10 1.18 -1.15
CA HIS A 65 12.19 -0.28 -1.05
C HIS A 65 12.65 -0.75 0.33
N GLU A 66 13.67 -0.12 0.93
CA GLU A 66 14.15 -0.52 2.26
C GLU A 66 13.08 -0.35 3.33
N ALA A 67 12.31 0.73 3.28
CA ALA A 67 11.19 0.95 4.19
C ALA A 67 10.09 -0.12 4.01
N GLU A 68 9.73 -0.42 2.76
CA GLU A 68 8.73 -1.45 2.44
C GLU A 68 9.22 -2.85 2.84
N ARG A 69 10.45 -3.21 2.51
CA ARG A 69 11.08 -4.48 2.87
C ARG A 69 11.08 -4.72 4.38
N ALA A 70 11.45 -3.72 5.18
CA ALA A 70 11.47 -3.85 6.64
C ALA A 70 10.09 -4.17 7.21
N VAL A 71 9.03 -3.57 6.67
CA VAL A 71 7.64 -3.85 7.09
C VAL A 71 7.21 -5.25 6.66
N VAL A 72 7.48 -5.63 5.41
CA VAL A 72 7.11 -6.95 4.88
C VAL A 72 7.84 -8.06 5.62
N GLU A 73 9.16 -7.95 5.85
CA GLU A 73 9.94 -8.93 6.62
C GLU A 73 9.41 -9.06 8.06
N GLY A 74 9.08 -7.94 8.71
CA GLY A 74 8.48 -7.95 10.05
C GLY A 74 7.07 -8.57 10.07
N ALA A 75 6.28 -8.36 9.01
CA ALA A 75 4.96 -8.96 8.86
C ALA A 75 5.06 -10.47 8.57
N LEU A 76 6.02 -10.90 7.73
CA LEU A 76 6.29 -12.33 7.48
C LEU A 76 6.74 -13.06 8.74
N ALA A 77 7.63 -12.46 9.54
CA ALA A 77 8.05 -13.04 10.80
C ALA A 77 6.89 -13.22 11.79
N ALA A 78 5.92 -12.30 11.81
CA ALA A 78 4.69 -12.44 12.60
C ALA A 78 3.78 -13.54 12.01
N PHE A 79 3.60 -13.55 10.70
CA PHE A 79 2.82 -14.56 9.99
C PHE A 79 3.31 -15.99 10.27
N LEU A 80 4.63 -16.22 10.16
CA LEU A 80 5.25 -17.53 10.45
C LEU A 80 5.02 -18.00 11.89
N ARG A 81 4.97 -17.08 12.86
CA ARG A 81 4.68 -17.42 14.26
C ARG A 81 3.25 -17.83 14.49
N ASP A 82 2.30 -17.13 13.86
CA ASP A 82 0.91 -17.11 14.26
C ASP A 82 0.04 -18.01 13.35
N ALA A 83 0.47 -18.25 12.09
CA ALA A 83 -0.32 -18.95 11.07
C ALA A 83 -0.62 -20.42 11.41
N GLY A 84 0.21 -21.09 12.20
CA GLY A 84 -0.02 -22.45 12.64
C GLY A 84 -1.24 -22.61 13.57
N ALA A 85 -1.55 -21.56 14.34
CA ALA A 85 -2.70 -21.54 15.26
C ALA A 85 -3.94 -20.89 14.63
N ASP A 86 -3.76 -19.80 13.89
CA ASP A 86 -4.82 -19.03 13.24
C ASP A 86 -4.35 -18.50 11.88
N PRO A 87 -4.41 -19.31 10.80
CA PRO A 87 -3.99 -18.88 9.47
C PRO A 87 -4.75 -17.67 8.95
N ALA A 88 -6.06 -17.61 9.21
CA ALA A 88 -6.90 -16.51 8.73
C ALA A 88 -6.58 -15.19 9.44
N GLY A 89 -6.41 -15.24 10.76
CA GLY A 89 -5.97 -14.07 11.54
C GLY A 89 -4.57 -13.60 11.15
N ALA A 90 -3.64 -14.52 10.89
CA ALA A 90 -2.28 -14.20 10.46
C ALA A 90 -2.25 -13.51 9.09
N VAL A 91 -3.02 -13.99 8.10
CA VAL A 91 -3.19 -13.35 6.79
C VAL A 91 -3.82 -11.96 6.94
N ALA A 92 -4.87 -11.83 7.75
CA ALA A 92 -5.52 -10.55 8.00
C ALA A 92 -4.55 -9.54 8.64
N ALA A 93 -3.77 -9.97 9.63
CA ALA A 93 -2.78 -9.13 10.31
C ALA A 93 -1.64 -8.68 9.37
N PHE A 94 -1.16 -9.58 8.50
CA PHE A 94 -0.19 -9.23 7.46
C PHE A 94 -0.74 -8.15 6.52
N THR A 95 -1.94 -8.37 6.01
CA THR A 95 -2.63 -7.46 5.07
C THR A 95 -2.84 -6.08 5.70
N ASP A 96 -3.24 -6.05 6.96
CA ASP A 96 -3.43 -4.79 7.71
C ASP A 96 -2.14 -4.02 7.91
N ARG A 97 -1.08 -4.70 8.29
CA ARG A 97 0.22 -4.08 8.52
C ARG A 97 0.76 -3.43 7.25
N TYR A 98 0.58 -4.10 6.12
CA TYR A 98 0.96 -3.55 4.84
C TYR A 98 0.11 -2.32 4.45
N LEU A 99 -1.20 -2.38 4.66
CA LEU A 99 -2.10 -1.24 4.44
C LEU A 99 -1.72 -0.04 5.32
N ASP A 100 -1.47 -0.27 6.62
CA ASP A 100 -1.06 0.79 7.55
C ASP A 100 0.24 1.46 7.11
N PHE A 101 1.24 0.67 6.73
CA PHE A 101 2.48 1.20 6.14
C PHE A 101 2.23 2.09 4.92
N CYS A 102 1.40 1.65 3.97
CA CYS A 102 1.11 2.43 2.78
C CYS A 102 0.35 3.73 3.08
N LEU A 103 -0.47 3.75 4.14
CA LEU A 103 -1.15 4.96 4.62
C LEU A 103 -0.21 5.93 5.32
N GLU A 104 0.74 5.41 6.10
CA GLU A 104 1.75 6.20 6.83
C GLU A 104 2.84 6.74 5.90
N GLN A 105 3.17 5.98 4.84
CA GLN A 105 4.22 6.30 3.86
C GLN A 105 3.65 6.42 2.43
N PRO A 106 2.73 7.36 2.16
CA PRO A 106 1.96 7.40 0.91
C PRO A 106 2.80 7.66 -0.35
N HIS A 107 4.04 8.12 -0.19
CA HIS A 107 4.97 8.28 -1.29
C HIS A 107 5.51 6.94 -1.83
N VAL A 108 5.59 5.88 -1.00
CA VAL A 108 6.06 4.56 -1.44
C VAL A 108 5.12 3.96 -2.49
N PRO A 109 3.80 3.78 -2.22
CA PRO A 109 2.88 3.31 -3.24
C PRO A 109 2.79 4.25 -4.46
N ALA A 110 2.97 5.56 -4.27
CA ALA A 110 2.97 6.51 -5.39
C ALA A 110 4.15 6.31 -6.34
N LEU A 111 5.36 6.11 -5.81
CA LEU A 111 6.57 5.84 -6.59
C LEU A 111 6.44 4.54 -7.40
N TRP A 112 6.00 3.45 -6.78
CA TRP A 112 5.80 2.16 -7.46
C TRP A 112 4.70 2.22 -8.52
N MET A 113 3.56 2.84 -8.25
CA MET A 113 2.50 2.98 -9.24
C MET A 113 2.94 3.76 -10.47
N ARG A 114 3.71 4.83 -10.30
CA ARG A 114 4.27 5.56 -11.45
C ARG A 114 5.22 4.68 -12.25
N ARG A 115 6.06 3.92 -11.56
CA ARG A 115 6.98 2.98 -12.19
C ARG A 115 6.23 1.94 -13.06
N TRP A 116 5.14 1.39 -12.56
CA TRP A 116 4.29 0.43 -13.30
C TRP A 116 3.54 1.06 -14.48
N LEU A 117 3.30 2.37 -14.44
CA LEU A 117 2.70 3.12 -15.56
C LEU A 117 3.75 3.60 -16.59
N ALA A 118 4.91 2.94 -16.63
CA ALA A 118 6.00 3.17 -17.57
C ALA A 118 6.72 4.54 -17.44
N ASP A 119 6.60 5.22 -16.29
CA ASP A 119 7.49 6.34 -15.94
C ASP A 119 8.91 5.81 -15.71
N ALA A 120 9.90 6.59 -16.08
CA ALA A 120 11.31 6.23 -15.88
C ALA A 120 11.71 4.87 -16.50
N ALA A 121 11.39 4.65 -17.77
CA ALA A 121 11.64 3.38 -18.49
C ALA A 121 13.11 2.92 -18.43
N GLU A 122 14.07 3.85 -18.32
CA GLU A 122 15.50 3.58 -18.16
C GLU A 122 15.88 2.88 -16.86
N PHE A 123 14.95 2.76 -15.89
CA PHE A 123 15.15 2.09 -14.60
C PHE A 123 14.30 0.84 -14.44
N ALA A 124 14.00 0.13 -15.54
CA ALA A 124 13.22 -1.10 -15.50
C ALA A 124 13.85 -2.18 -14.60
N ASP A 125 15.19 -2.16 -14.43
CA ASP A 125 15.94 -3.04 -13.55
C ASP A 125 15.56 -2.92 -12.07
N LEU A 126 15.00 -1.80 -11.63
CA LEU A 126 14.60 -1.62 -10.23
C LEU A 126 13.46 -2.55 -9.81
N GLU A 127 12.60 -2.95 -10.74
CA GLU A 127 11.52 -3.87 -10.49
C GLU A 127 12.05 -5.29 -10.21
N ASP A 128 12.96 -5.76 -11.05
CA ASP A 128 13.63 -7.05 -10.86
C ASP A 128 14.55 -7.07 -9.64
N ARG A 129 15.13 -5.92 -9.31
CA ARG A 129 16.07 -5.79 -8.19
C ARG A 129 15.37 -5.68 -6.84
N TYR A 130 14.21 -5.03 -6.77
CA TYR A 130 13.55 -4.67 -5.52
C TYR A 130 12.19 -5.33 -5.33
N ALA A 131 11.26 -5.12 -6.25
CA ALA A 131 9.87 -5.56 -6.06
C ALA A 131 9.74 -7.08 -6.20
N ARG A 132 10.33 -7.67 -7.26
CA ARG A 132 10.21 -9.10 -7.55
C ARG A 132 10.69 -10.00 -6.41
N PRO A 133 11.90 -9.84 -5.84
CA PRO A 133 12.36 -10.70 -4.74
C PRO A 133 11.45 -10.63 -3.51
N LEU A 134 10.88 -9.45 -3.24
CA LEU A 134 9.98 -9.26 -2.11
C LEU A 134 8.64 -9.98 -2.33
N ILE A 135 8.07 -9.87 -3.53
CA ILE A 135 6.86 -10.57 -3.95
C ILE A 135 7.06 -12.08 -3.87
N GLU A 136 8.18 -12.58 -4.41
CA GLU A 136 8.54 -14.00 -4.38
C GLU A 136 8.68 -14.53 -2.95
N SER A 137 9.30 -13.78 -2.06
CA SER A 137 9.44 -14.15 -0.64
C SER A 137 8.07 -14.32 0.05
N VAL A 138 7.12 -13.42 -0.20
CA VAL A 138 5.76 -13.52 0.34
C VAL A 138 5.02 -14.69 -0.27
N ARG A 139 5.06 -14.86 -1.59
CA ARG A 139 4.48 -15.98 -2.33
C ARG A 139 4.96 -17.33 -1.79
N ASP A 140 6.28 -17.50 -1.68
CA ASP A 140 6.87 -18.76 -1.26
C ASP A 140 6.50 -19.09 0.19
N THR A 141 6.42 -18.09 1.06
CA THR A 141 5.95 -18.26 2.44
C THR A 141 4.47 -18.69 2.47
N ILE A 142 3.61 -18.13 1.62
CA ILE A 142 2.20 -18.54 1.53
C ILE A 142 2.11 -20.00 1.09
N VAL A 143 2.84 -20.41 0.05
CA VAL A 143 2.84 -21.79 -0.45
C VAL A 143 3.33 -22.78 0.61
N GLU A 144 4.36 -22.42 1.38
CA GLU A 144 4.93 -23.26 2.44
C GLU A 144 3.94 -23.46 3.60
N ILE A 145 3.26 -22.38 4.01
CA ILE A 145 2.49 -22.36 5.27
C ILE A 145 1.02 -22.67 5.06
N LEU A 146 0.45 -22.35 3.89
CA LEU A 146 -0.95 -22.53 3.57
C LEU A 146 -1.14 -23.64 2.52
N PRO A 147 -1.17 -24.93 2.92
CA PRO A 147 -1.27 -26.03 1.97
C PRO A 147 -2.56 -25.96 1.17
N GLY A 148 -2.46 -26.24 -0.12
CA GLY A 148 -3.57 -26.16 -1.07
C GLY A 148 -3.53 -24.95 -1.98
N ASN A 149 -2.65 -23.97 -1.73
CA ASN A 149 -2.41 -22.86 -2.64
C ASN A 149 -1.26 -23.19 -3.60
N SER A 150 -1.46 -23.02 -4.89
CA SER A 150 -0.38 -23.04 -5.90
C SER A 150 0.45 -21.76 -5.83
N ALA A 151 1.65 -21.79 -6.42
CA ALA A 151 2.48 -20.59 -6.52
C ALA A 151 1.78 -19.46 -7.27
N ASP A 152 1.04 -19.80 -8.34
CA ASP A 152 0.30 -18.81 -9.14
C ASP A 152 -0.85 -18.16 -8.33
N GLU A 153 -1.60 -18.95 -7.55
CA GLU A 153 -2.66 -18.41 -6.68
C GLU A 153 -2.11 -17.54 -5.56
N ALA A 154 -1.02 -17.97 -4.94
CA ALA A 154 -0.33 -17.18 -3.91
C ALA A 154 0.23 -15.86 -4.48
N GLU A 155 0.85 -15.90 -5.67
CA GLU A 155 1.35 -14.70 -6.34
C GLU A 155 0.23 -13.73 -6.70
N LEU A 156 -0.90 -14.23 -7.22
CA LEU A 156 -2.08 -13.40 -7.48
C LEU A 156 -2.65 -12.78 -6.21
N ALA A 157 -2.60 -13.49 -5.06
CA ALA A 157 -3.01 -12.93 -3.78
C ALA A 157 -2.09 -11.78 -3.35
N VAL A 158 -0.77 -11.92 -3.52
CA VAL A 158 0.21 -10.86 -3.26
C VAL A 158 -0.09 -9.63 -4.14
N TYR A 159 -0.26 -9.82 -5.45
CA TYR A 159 -0.61 -8.72 -6.37
C TYR A 159 -1.96 -8.09 -6.05
N THR A 160 -2.94 -8.88 -5.59
CA THR A 160 -4.24 -8.35 -5.16
C THR A 160 -4.07 -7.37 -4.00
N VAL A 161 -3.30 -7.73 -2.97
CA VAL A 161 -3.00 -6.82 -1.84
C VAL A 161 -2.25 -5.58 -2.34
N LEU A 162 -1.20 -5.78 -3.11
CA LEU A 162 -0.30 -4.75 -3.59
C LEU A 162 -1.06 -3.69 -4.41
N TRP A 163 -1.71 -4.10 -5.50
CA TRP A 163 -2.37 -3.17 -6.42
C TRP A 163 -3.60 -2.50 -5.82
N THR A 164 -4.41 -3.25 -5.07
CA THR A 164 -5.61 -2.66 -4.45
C THR A 164 -5.23 -1.67 -3.35
N THR A 165 -4.20 -1.96 -2.54
CA THR A 165 -3.72 -1.06 -1.49
C THR A 165 -3.10 0.20 -2.09
N HIS A 166 -2.20 0.04 -3.08
CA HIS A 166 -1.58 1.19 -3.75
C HIS A 166 -2.62 2.06 -4.46
N GLY A 167 -3.58 1.44 -5.18
CA GLY A 167 -4.68 2.16 -5.81
C GLY A 167 -5.56 2.89 -4.80
N PHE A 168 -5.89 2.26 -3.67
CA PHE A 168 -6.67 2.88 -2.60
C PHE A 168 -5.97 4.10 -2.01
N CYS A 169 -4.68 4.01 -1.69
CA CYS A 169 -3.90 5.13 -1.13
C CYS A 169 -3.84 6.35 -2.06
N ARG A 170 -4.05 6.17 -3.36
CA ARG A 170 -4.08 7.23 -4.39
C ARG A 170 -5.48 7.65 -4.79
N SER A 171 -6.51 6.98 -4.31
CA SER A 171 -7.90 7.22 -4.71
C SER A 171 -8.54 8.38 -3.94
N ALA A 172 -9.66 8.88 -4.49
CA ALA A 172 -10.49 9.89 -3.83
C ALA A 172 -11.26 9.35 -2.60
N ILE A 173 -11.31 8.01 -2.42
CA ILE A 173 -12.01 7.35 -1.31
C ILE A 173 -11.07 6.91 -0.19
N ARG A 174 -9.87 7.44 -0.13
CA ARG A 174 -8.86 7.08 0.89
C ARG A 174 -9.27 7.40 2.33
N ASP A 175 -10.33 8.16 2.54
CA ASP A 175 -10.96 8.44 3.83
C ASP A 175 -11.78 7.24 4.36
N GLN A 176 -12.12 6.26 3.50
CA GLN A 176 -12.91 5.08 3.85
C GLN A 176 -12.04 3.89 4.31
N VAL A 177 -10.95 4.15 5.04
CA VAL A 177 -9.99 3.12 5.49
C VAL A 177 -10.65 1.94 6.19
N PRO A 178 -11.59 2.10 7.17
CA PRO A 178 -12.18 0.94 7.84
C PRO A 178 -12.94 0.01 6.90
N ARG A 179 -13.68 0.60 5.95
CA ARG A 179 -14.45 -0.13 4.94
C ARG A 179 -13.54 -0.85 3.95
N PHE A 180 -12.48 -0.18 3.48
CA PHE A 180 -11.50 -0.77 2.58
C PHE A 180 -10.73 -1.91 3.26
N ARG A 181 -10.28 -1.73 4.50
CA ARG A 181 -9.60 -2.77 5.30
C ARG A 181 -10.44 -4.03 5.41
N ALA A 182 -11.70 -3.90 5.81
CA ALA A 182 -12.61 -5.04 5.92
C ALA A 182 -12.84 -5.73 4.55
N HIS A 183 -12.95 -4.96 3.48
CA HIS A 183 -13.09 -5.50 2.12
C HIS A 183 -11.84 -6.25 1.67
N LEU A 184 -10.66 -5.66 1.86
CA LEU A 184 -9.38 -6.25 1.46
C LEU A 184 -9.11 -7.57 2.20
N ARG A 185 -9.35 -7.62 3.51
CA ARG A 185 -9.24 -8.86 4.30
C ARG A 185 -10.10 -9.98 3.72
N ARG A 186 -11.41 -9.70 3.49
CA ARG A 186 -12.32 -10.71 2.92
C ARG A 186 -11.86 -11.19 1.54
N LEU A 187 -11.41 -10.27 0.70
CA LEU A 187 -10.94 -10.59 -0.65
C LEU A 187 -9.76 -11.56 -0.61
N VAL A 188 -8.74 -11.26 0.19
CA VAL A 188 -7.52 -12.06 0.30
C VAL A 188 -7.80 -13.42 0.95
N LEU A 189 -8.56 -13.43 2.06
CA LEU A 189 -8.94 -14.69 2.73
C LEU A 189 -9.71 -15.62 1.80
N LYS A 190 -10.67 -15.08 1.06
CA LYS A 190 -11.42 -15.87 0.06
C LYS A 190 -10.52 -16.42 -1.05
N GLN A 191 -9.57 -15.61 -1.53
CA GLN A 191 -8.65 -16.03 -2.58
C GLN A 191 -7.72 -17.16 -2.13
N LEU A 192 -7.29 -17.14 -0.86
CA LEU A 192 -6.46 -18.18 -0.24
C LEU A 192 -7.27 -19.35 0.35
N GLY A 193 -8.58 -19.41 0.13
CA GLY A 193 -9.44 -20.48 0.62
C GLY A 193 -9.61 -20.51 2.15
N LEU A 194 -9.37 -19.37 2.83
CA LEU A 194 -9.44 -19.27 4.28
C LEU A 194 -10.80 -18.72 4.75
N PRO A 195 -11.32 -19.18 5.92
CA PRO A 195 -12.54 -18.62 6.49
C PRO A 195 -12.34 -17.19 6.97
N GLU A 196 -13.42 -16.42 7.06
CA GLU A 196 -13.35 -15.13 7.76
C GLU A 196 -13.04 -15.36 9.26
N PRO A 197 -12.18 -14.52 9.90
CA PRO A 197 -11.88 -14.65 11.30
C PRO A 197 -13.17 -14.56 12.14
N SER A 198 -13.40 -15.55 12.99
CA SER A 198 -14.55 -15.59 13.90
C SER A 198 -14.37 -14.51 14.97
N GLY A 199 -14.92 -13.29 14.74
CA GLY A 199 -14.80 -12.22 15.73
C GLY A 199 -15.05 -10.80 15.27
N GLN A 200 -16.06 -10.54 14.42
CA GLN A 200 -16.63 -9.19 14.36
C GLN A 200 -17.98 -9.18 15.07
N PRO A 201 -18.12 -8.47 16.21
CA PRO A 201 -19.43 -8.20 16.78
C PRO A 201 -20.16 -7.20 15.89
N GLY A 202 -21.30 -7.63 15.35
CA GLY A 202 -22.38 -6.74 15.01
C GLY A 202 -22.43 -6.12 13.64
N GLN A 203 -22.90 -6.87 12.66
CA GLN A 203 -23.94 -6.32 11.80
C GLN A 203 -25.24 -7.03 12.19
N THR A 204 -25.93 -6.44 13.14
CA THR A 204 -27.37 -6.66 13.31
C THR A 204 -27.99 -6.14 12.00
N GLU A 205 -28.42 -7.05 11.14
CA GLU A 205 -29.33 -6.72 10.06
C GLU A 205 -30.51 -5.97 10.70
N PRO A 206 -30.91 -4.81 10.13
CA PRO A 206 -32.17 -4.24 10.55
C PRO A 206 -33.25 -5.24 10.17
N SER A 207 -33.86 -5.84 11.18
CA SER A 207 -35.06 -6.66 11.00
C SER A 207 -36.07 -5.80 10.24
N GLU A 208 -36.27 -6.07 8.97
CA GLU A 208 -37.39 -5.57 8.22
C GLU A 208 -38.66 -6.07 8.91
N GLN A 209 -39.18 -5.27 9.82
CA GLN A 209 -40.57 -5.39 10.26
C GLN A 209 -41.42 -5.22 9.00
N ARG A 210 -41.85 -6.34 8.43
CA ARG A 210 -42.95 -6.37 7.47
C ARG A 210 -44.14 -5.66 8.08
N ALA A 211 -44.35 -4.39 7.71
CA ALA A 211 -45.61 -3.72 7.89
C ALA A 211 -46.67 -4.52 7.11
N GLN A 212 -47.56 -5.18 7.84
CA GLN A 212 -48.77 -5.74 7.26
C GLN A 212 -49.62 -4.57 6.67
N PRO A 213 -50.09 -4.69 5.43
CA PRO A 213 -51.01 -3.68 4.89
C PRO A 213 -52.32 -3.75 5.67
N GLN A 214 -52.69 -2.65 6.34
CA GLN A 214 -54.00 -2.41 6.90
C GLN A 214 -55.01 -2.40 5.74
N GLN A 215 -56.01 -3.30 5.77
CA GLN A 215 -57.15 -3.23 4.90
C GLN A 215 -57.97 -1.95 5.19
N PRO A 216 -58.42 -1.23 4.19
CA PRO A 216 -59.34 -0.10 4.41
C PRO A 216 -60.70 -0.63 4.85
N ASP A 217 -61.20 -0.08 5.94
CA ASP A 217 -62.59 -0.21 6.41
C ASP A 217 -63.56 0.30 5.32
N VAL A 218 -64.45 -0.57 4.89
CA VAL A 218 -65.59 -0.22 4.03
C VAL A 218 -66.74 0.12 4.97
N PRO A 219 -67.29 1.36 4.94
CA PRO A 219 -68.50 1.67 5.69
C PRO A 219 -69.72 1.02 5.03
N ALA A 220 -70.41 0.22 5.84
CA ALA A 220 -71.68 -0.34 5.47
C ALA A 220 -72.78 0.72 5.59
N GLY A 221 -73.62 0.78 4.60
CA GLY A 221 -74.99 1.12 4.70
C GLY A 221 -75.42 2.54 4.38
N ILE A 222 -76.36 2.68 3.49
CA ILE A 222 -77.68 3.22 3.80
C ILE A 222 -78.61 2.97 2.55
N ALA A 223 -79.68 2.26 2.88
CA ALA A 223 -81.02 2.22 2.25
C ALA A 223 -81.15 2.07 0.75
#